data_1c8554d0c6d301a54d65496be3949410
#
_entry.id   1c8554d0c6d301a54d65496be3949410
#
_cell.length_a   1.000
_cell.length_b   1.000
_cell.length_c   1.000
_cell.angle_alpha   90.00
_cell.angle_beta   90.00
_cell.angle_gamma   90.00
#
_symmetry.space_group_name_H-M   'P 1'
#
loop_
_entity.id
_entity.type
_entity.pdbx_description
1 polymer ?
#
loop_
_entity_poly.entity_id
_entity_poly.type
_entity_poly.pdbx_seq_one_letter_code
_entity_poly.pdbx_strand_id
1 'polypeptide(L)'
;QHENRPLFFGGIVVEAEDATSRKGNPYGRYTIEDYSGSFQFTLFGEAYKQYASLLKPNVYVFLTGLIQQYGANQRWFKPKAVPEAEYELAIQQVDLMSDAHKHAKQITIHLPIENIQPSLIDELTEYCEKHAGETPLHLRVFDDIKQNVITLIAPPVRMDKDFYHWLKVQENEEIFTHTVQQ
;
A
#
# COMPACT_ATOMS: atom_id res chain seq x y z
N GLN A 1 7.78 -19.79 -12.60
CA GLN A 1 8.00 -19.99 -11.13
C GLN A 1 7.35 -18.91 -10.25
N HIS A 2 6.43 -18.08 -10.78
CA HIS A 2 5.78 -16.99 -10.04
C HIS A 2 4.28 -17.22 -9.83
N GLU A 3 3.75 -18.38 -10.17
CA GLU A 3 2.36 -18.75 -9.91
C GLU A 3 2.04 -18.68 -8.41
N ASN A 4 0.90 -18.09 -8.08
CA ASN A 4 0.39 -17.95 -6.70
C ASN A 4 1.25 -17.11 -5.74
N ARG A 5 2.18 -16.30 -6.24
CA ARG A 5 2.86 -15.32 -5.39
C ARG A 5 2.09 -14.00 -5.43
N PRO A 6 1.82 -13.38 -4.29
CA PRO A 6 1.22 -12.06 -4.29
C PRO A 6 2.21 -11.05 -4.89
N LEU A 7 1.70 -10.24 -5.78
CA LEU A 7 2.39 -9.08 -6.34
C LEU A 7 1.76 -7.82 -5.76
N PHE A 8 2.63 -6.88 -5.41
CA PHE A 8 2.24 -5.57 -4.88
C PHE A 8 2.77 -4.50 -5.82
N PHE A 9 1.90 -3.61 -6.25
CA PHE A 9 2.30 -2.48 -7.08
C PHE A 9 1.38 -1.29 -6.85
N GLY A 10 1.94 -0.11 -6.97
CA GLY A 10 1.23 1.14 -6.82
C GLY A 10 1.39 2.00 -8.06
N GLY A 11 0.39 2.79 -8.39
CA GLY A 11 0.44 3.69 -9.51
C GLY A 11 -0.75 4.64 -9.55
N ILE A 12 -0.75 5.51 -10.56
CA ILE A 12 -1.86 6.40 -10.85
C ILE A 12 -2.79 5.74 -11.86
N VAL A 13 -4.10 5.80 -11.62
CA VAL A 13 -5.09 5.41 -12.63
C VAL A 13 -5.10 6.47 -13.72
N VAL A 14 -4.72 6.09 -14.93
CA VAL A 14 -4.72 7.01 -16.10
C VAL A 14 -5.95 6.83 -16.95
N GLU A 15 -6.53 5.62 -17.00
CA GLU A 15 -7.76 5.33 -17.74
C GLU A 15 -8.69 4.45 -16.88
N ALA A 16 -9.99 4.75 -16.97
CA ALA A 16 -11.06 3.96 -16.38
C ALA A 16 -12.26 3.96 -17.33
N GLU A 17 -12.65 2.79 -17.80
CA GLU A 17 -13.77 2.58 -18.71
C GLU A 17 -14.73 1.55 -18.14
N ASP A 18 -15.96 1.96 -17.89
CA ASP A 18 -17.05 1.05 -17.49
C ASP A 18 -17.78 0.55 -18.72
N ALA A 19 -18.04 -0.75 -18.81
CA ALA A 19 -18.68 -1.39 -19.94
C ALA A 19 -19.65 -2.50 -19.50
N THR A 20 -20.44 -2.97 -20.44
CA THR A 20 -21.36 -4.09 -20.22
C THR A 20 -21.05 -5.22 -21.19
N SER A 21 -20.93 -6.42 -20.66
CA SER A 21 -20.68 -7.62 -21.46
C SER A 21 -21.91 -7.99 -22.32
N ARG A 22 -21.73 -8.86 -23.31
CA ARG A 22 -22.82 -9.37 -24.14
C ARG A 22 -23.94 -10.07 -23.34
N LYS A 23 -23.63 -10.54 -22.13
CA LYS A 23 -24.58 -11.17 -21.21
C LYS A 23 -25.26 -10.18 -20.25
N GLY A 24 -25.04 -8.88 -20.42
CA GLY A 24 -25.60 -7.83 -19.57
C GLY A 24 -24.86 -7.59 -18.25
N ASN A 25 -23.72 -8.24 -18.01
CA ASN A 25 -22.96 -8.05 -16.78
C ASN A 25 -22.01 -6.86 -16.91
N PRO A 26 -22.00 -5.94 -15.93
CA PRO A 26 -21.08 -4.82 -15.93
C PRO A 26 -19.64 -5.29 -15.62
N TYR A 27 -18.65 -4.57 -16.17
CA TYR A 27 -17.24 -4.74 -15.92
C TYR A 27 -16.50 -3.43 -16.18
N GLY A 28 -15.27 -3.31 -15.68
CA GLY A 28 -14.45 -2.13 -15.89
C GLY A 28 -13.06 -2.50 -16.42
N ARG A 29 -12.53 -1.68 -17.33
CA ARG A 29 -11.15 -1.71 -17.79
C ARG A 29 -10.40 -0.53 -17.20
N TYR A 30 -9.21 -0.79 -16.69
CA TYR A 30 -8.42 0.20 -15.99
C TYR A 30 -6.99 0.13 -16.46
N THR A 31 -6.37 1.28 -16.65
CA THR A 31 -4.94 1.41 -16.90
C THR A 31 -4.32 2.17 -15.74
N ILE A 32 -3.31 1.58 -15.13
CA ILE A 32 -2.48 2.25 -14.14
C ILE A 32 -1.08 2.44 -14.69
N GLU A 33 -0.42 3.50 -14.24
CA GLU A 33 0.93 3.88 -14.65
C GLU A 33 1.78 4.16 -13.43
N ASP A 34 3.04 3.72 -13.48
CA ASP A 34 4.10 4.06 -12.56
C ASP A 34 5.36 4.47 -13.33
N TYR A 35 6.50 4.67 -12.64
CA TYR A 35 7.76 5.06 -13.26
C TYR A 35 8.35 4.01 -14.21
N SER A 36 7.89 2.75 -14.14
CA SER A 36 8.38 1.63 -14.95
C SER A 36 7.56 1.39 -16.20
N GLY A 37 6.31 1.87 -16.24
CA GLY A 37 5.42 1.70 -17.38
C GLY A 37 3.95 1.70 -17.01
N SER A 38 3.11 1.25 -17.96
CA SER A 38 1.67 1.15 -17.78
C SER A 38 1.22 -0.31 -17.77
N PHE A 39 0.19 -0.59 -16.99
CA PHE A 39 -0.43 -1.90 -16.89
C PHE A 39 -1.95 -1.78 -16.99
N GLN A 40 -2.54 -2.58 -17.88
CA GLN A 40 -3.99 -2.63 -18.06
C GLN A 40 -4.56 -3.92 -17.47
N PHE A 41 -5.69 -3.80 -16.79
CA PHE A 41 -6.42 -4.93 -16.24
C PHE A 41 -7.93 -4.72 -16.32
N THR A 42 -8.69 -5.80 -16.13
CA THR A 42 -10.15 -5.77 -16.18
C THR A 42 -10.72 -6.39 -14.91
N LEU A 43 -11.69 -5.71 -14.32
CA LEU A 43 -12.44 -6.23 -13.19
C LEU A 43 -13.84 -6.67 -13.63
N PHE A 44 -14.23 -7.86 -13.18
CA PHE A 44 -15.54 -8.44 -13.43
C PHE A 44 -16.27 -8.77 -12.14
N GLY A 45 -17.61 -8.89 -12.20
CA GLY A 45 -18.42 -9.42 -11.12
C GLY A 45 -18.25 -8.69 -9.78
N GLU A 46 -17.94 -9.40 -8.71
CA GLU A 46 -17.83 -8.83 -7.37
C GLU A 46 -16.63 -7.89 -7.24
N ALA A 47 -15.50 -8.20 -7.85
CA ALA A 47 -14.32 -7.31 -7.83
C ALA A 47 -14.62 -5.96 -8.50
N TYR A 48 -15.37 -5.96 -9.61
CA TYR A 48 -15.82 -4.71 -10.23
C TYR A 48 -16.73 -3.92 -9.29
N LYS A 49 -17.73 -4.54 -8.67
CA LYS A 49 -18.66 -3.87 -7.74
C LYS A 49 -17.92 -3.26 -6.55
N GLN A 50 -16.92 -3.97 -6.04
CA GLN A 50 -16.17 -3.56 -4.85
C GLN A 50 -15.21 -2.41 -5.15
N TYR A 51 -14.50 -2.44 -6.28
CA TYR A 51 -13.35 -1.58 -6.51
C TYR A 51 -13.55 -0.48 -7.59
N ALA A 52 -14.59 -0.55 -8.43
CA ALA A 52 -14.81 0.42 -9.50
C ALA A 52 -14.88 1.87 -9.01
N SER A 53 -15.43 2.09 -7.80
CA SER A 53 -15.52 3.42 -7.21
C SER A 53 -14.17 4.02 -6.81
N LEU A 54 -13.16 3.19 -6.54
CA LEU A 54 -11.80 3.58 -6.17
C LEU A 54 -10.93 3.85 -7.40
N LEU A 55 -11.23 3.19 -8.52
CA LEU A 55 -10.43 3.23 -9.75
C LEU A 55 -10.92 4.36 -10.67
N LYS A 56 -10.65 5.60 -10.28
CA LYS A 56 -10.98 6.79 -11.08
C LYS A 56 -9.71 7.44 -11.64
N PRO A 57 -9.77 8.06 -12.83
CA PRO A 57 -8.62 8.78 -13.38
C PRO A 57 -8.01 9.77 -12.39
N ASN A 58 -6.69 9.86 -12.36
CA ASN A 58 -5.88 10.68 -11.46
C ASN A 58 -5.93 10.26 -9.98
N VAL A 59 -6.41 9.06 -9.66
CA VAL A 59 -6.37 8.50 -8.31
C VAL A 59 -5.15 7.58 -8.19
N TYR A 60 -4.38 7.74 -7.13
CA TYR A 60 -3.27 6.85 -6.79
C TYR A 60 -3.80 5.65 -6.01
N VAL A 61 -3.47 4.46 -6.49
CA VAL A 61 -3.94 3.19 -5.90
C VAL A 61 -2.79 2.24 -5.62
N PHE A 62 -3.02 1.37 -4.65
CA PHE A 62 -2.18 0.21 -4.34
C PHE A 62 -2.96 -1.04 -4.75
N LEU A 63 -2.32 -1.91 -5.54
CA LEU A 63 -2.93 -3.14 -6.00
C LEU A 63 -2.19 -4.34 -5.42
N THR A 64 -2.96 -5.32 -4.97
CA THR A 64 -2.46 -6.66 -4.68
C THR A 64 -3.09 -7.64 -5.66
N GLY A 65 -2.27 -8.45 -6.30
CA GLY A 65 -2.73 -9.44 -7.26
C GLY A 65 -1.92 -10.72 -7.24
N LEU A 66 -2.44 -11.73 -7.91
CA LEU A 66 -1.79 -13.02 -8.10
C LEU A 66 -1.62 -13.29 -9.59
N ILE A 67 -0.44 -13.77 -9.98
CA ILE A 67 -0.27 -14.35 -11.33
C ILE A 67 -0.90 -15.72 -11.34
N GLN A 68 -1.88 -15.91 -12.20
CA GLN A 68 -2.55 -17.19 -12.40
C GLN A 68 -2.71 -17.49 -13.89
N GLN A 69 -2.95 -18.75 -14.22
CA GLN A 69 -3.29 -19.09 -15.61
C GLN A 69 -4.61 -18.45 -16.00
N TYR A 70 -4.70 -17.94 -17.24
CA TYR A 70 -5.89 -17.27 -17.74
C TYR A 70 -7.13 -18.15 -17.57
N GLY A 71 -8.16 -17.58 -16.95
CA GLY A 71 -9.40 -18.28 -16.68
C GLY A 71 -9.40 -19.22 -15.48
N ALA A 72 -8.37 -19.21 -14.63
CA ALA A 72 -8.24 -20.10 -13.46
C ALA A 72 -9.45 -20.02 -12.50
N ASN A 73 -10.14 -18.88 -12.44
CA ASN A 73 -11.35 -18.69 -11.63
C ASN A 73 -12.62 -19.28 -12.23
N GLN A 74 -12.55 -19.87 -13.42
CA GLN A 74 -13.72 -20.43 -14.09
C GLN A 74 -13.97 -21.89 -13.70
N ARG A 75 -15.24 -22.28 -13.50
CA ARG A 75 -15.62 -23.65 -13.06
C ARG A 75 -15.10 -24.77 -13.97
N TRP A 76 -14.89 -24.48 -15.27
CA TRP A 76 -14.42 -25.44 -16.27
C TRP A 76 -12.93 -25.35 -16.54
N PHE A 77 -12.19 -24.57 -15.73
CA PHE A 77 -10.76 -24.38 -15.93
C PHE A 77 -10.01 -25.72 -15.87
N LYS A 78 -9.13 -25.90 -16.84
CA LYS A 78 -8.15 -27.00 -16.87
C LYS A 78 -6.76 -26.39 -17.00
N PRO A 79 -5.86 -26.64 -16.03
CA PRO A 79 -4.50 -26.15 -16.12
C PRO A 79 -3.81 -26.62 -17.41
N LYS A 80 -3.09 -25.72 -18.07
CA LYS A 80 -2.26 -26.03 -19.23
C LYS A 80 -0.79 -26.17 -18.79
N ALA A 81 -0.05 -27.01 -19.50
CA ALA A 81 1.40 -27.09 -19.29
C ALA A 81 2.10 -25.81 -19.77
N VAL A 82 3.15 -25.39 -19.04
CA VAL A 82 4.06 -24.34 -19.49
C VAL A 82 4.93 -24.91 -20.63
N PRO A 83 5.14 -24.22 -21.78
CA PRO A 83 4.85 -22.80 -22.06
C PRO A 83 3.49 -22.51 -22.71
N GLU A 84 2.60 -23.46 -22.87
CA GLU A 84 1.31 -23.29 -23.54
C GLU A 84 0.28 -22.49 -22.71
N ALA A 85 0.59 -22.23 -21.44
CA ALA A 85 -0.29 -21.49 -20.55
C ALA A 85 -0.21 -19.98 -20.83
N GLU A 86 -1.37 -19.37 -20.96
CA GLU A 86 -1.54 -17.92 -20.89
C GLU A 86 -1.77 -17.52 -19.43
N TYR A 87 -1.16 -16.41 -19.03
CA TYR A 87 -1.26 -15.92 -17.65
C TYR A 87 -1.99 -14.59 -17.59
N GLU A 88 -2.68 -14.38 -16.52
CA GLU A 88 -3.33 -13.12 -16.17
C GLU A 88 -2.94 -12.70 -14.76
N LEU A 89 -3.01 -11.40 -14.49
CA LEU A 89 -2.94 -10.87 -13.14
C LEU A 89 -4.36 -10.78 -12.58
N ALA A 90 -4.66 -11.64 -11.61
CA ALA A 90 -5.92 -11.58 -10.86
C ALA A 90 -5.78 -10.58 -9.72
N ILE A 91 -6.45 -9.45 -9.83
CA ILE A 91 -6.49 -8.45 -8.76
C ILE A 91 -7.27 -9.01 -7.58
N GLN A 92 -6.65 -9.01 -6.41
CA GLN A 92 -7.21 -9.48 -5.15
C GLN A 92 -7.72 -8.33 -4.30
N GLN A 93 -7.00 -7.20 -4.34
CA GLN A 93 -7.31 -6.04 -3.52
C GLN A 93 -6.90 -4.75 -4.24
N VAL A 94 -7.68 -3.70 -4.02
CA VAL A 94 -7.40 -2.33 -4.47
C VAL A 94 -7.59 -1.43 -3.27
N ASP A 95 -6.55 -0.69 -2.90
CA ASP A 95 -6.58 0.32 -1.84
C ASP A 95 -6.21 1.68 -2.42
N LEU A 96 -6.80 2.73 -1.89
CA LEU A 96 -6.31 4.08 -2.19
C LEU A 96 -4.91 4.24 -1.56
N MET A 97 -3.97 4.79 -2.32
CA MET A 97 -2.62 5.05 -1.79
C MET A 97 -2.66 6.02 -0.59
N SER A 98 -3.62 6.94 -0.57
CA SER A 98 -3.90 7.79 0.59
C SER A 98 -4.33 7.01 1.84
N ASP A 99 -4.83 5.80 1.67
CA ASP A 99 -5.33 4.93 2.73
C ASP A 99 -4.38 3.76 3.06
N ALA A 100 -3.29 3.60 2.30
CA ALA A 100 -2.30 2.54 2.51
C ALA A 100 -1.72 2.54 3.93
N HIS A 101 -1.63 3.72 4.54
CA HIS A 101 -1.20 3.88 5.92
C HIS A 101 -2.11 3.18 6.95
N LYS A 102 -3.41 2.98 6.63
CA LYS A 102 -4.38 2.31 7.53
C LYS A 102 -4.09 0.82 7.73
N HIS A 103 -3.29 0.21 6.85
CA HIS A 103 -2.90 -1.21 6.90
C HIS A 103 -1.51 -1.40 7.51
N ALA A 104 -0.97 -0.39 8.17
CA ALA A 104 0.32 -0.46 8.82
C ALA A 104 0.31 -1.51 9.95
N LYS A 105 1.18 -2.51 9.84
CA LYS A 105 1.41 -3.51 10.90
C LYS A 105 2.39 -3.02 11.95
N GLN A 106 3.30 -2.13 11.56
CA GLN A 106 4.29 -1.50 12.44
C GLN A 106 4.80 -0.22 11.80
N ILE A 107 5.08 0.77 12.63
CA ILE A 107 5.74 2.01 12.27
C ILE A 107 7.08 2.06 13.01
N THR A 108 8.13 2.44 12.31
CA THR A 108 9.43 2.70 12.93
C THR A 108 9.90 4.09 12.54
N ILE A 109 10.11 4.94 13.54
CA ILE A 109 10.74 6.26 13.40
C ILE A 109 12.24 6.08 13.62
N HIS A 110 13.03 6.52 12.64
CA HIS A 110 14.50 6.49 12.68
C HIS A 110 15.00 7.89 13.02
N LEU A 111 15.41 8.08 14.27
CA LEU A 111 15.73 9.37 14.86
C LEU A 111 17.23 9.50 15.14
N PRO A 112 17.95 10.40 14.45
CA PRO A 112 19.32 10.73 14.80
C PRO A 112 19.37 11.30 16.21
N ILE A 113 20.35 10.88 17.00
CA ILE A 113 20.46 11.32 18.41
C ILE A 113 20.66 12.82 18.54
N GLU A 114 21.32 13.44 17.57
CA GLU A 114 21.56 14.88 17.50
C GLU A 114 20.29 15.70 17.29
N ASN A 115 19.25 15.10 16.73
CA ASN A 115 17.96 15.76 16.50
C ASN A 115 17.02 15.65 17.71
N ILE A 116 17.40 14.94 18.77
CA ILE A 116 16.58 14.79 19.96
C ILE A 116 16.61 16.08 20.77
N GLN A 117 15.46 16.76 20.78
CA GLN A 117 15.22 17.96 21.60
C GLN A 117 13.96 17.74 22.47
N PRO A 118 13.88 18.40 23.63
CA PRO A 118 12.70 18.28 24.48
C PRO A 118 11.40 18.60 23.73
N SER A 119 11.39 19.63 22.86
CA SER A 119 10.22 19.99 22.06
C SER A 119 9.75 18.88 21.13
N LEU A 120 10.67 18.12 20.51
CA LEU A 120 10.33 16.99 19.66
C LEU A 120 9.71 15.84 20.47
N ILE A 121 10.23 15.61 21.67
CA ILE A 121 9.69 14.56 22.56
C ILE A 121 8.29 14.93 23.04
N ASP A 122 8.07 16.19 23.41
CA ASP A 122 6.75 16.69 23.83
C ASP A 122 5.75 16.58 22.67
N GLU A 123 6.14 17.00 21.46
CA GLU A 123 5.32 16.90 20.26
C GLU A 123 4.99 15.44 19.90
N LEU A 124 5.99 14.55 19.89
CA LEU A 124 5.78 13.12 19.62
C LEU A 124 4.83 12.50 20.65
N THR A 125 4.97 12.88 21.93
CA THR A 125 4.11 12.39 23.00
C THR A 125 2.66 12.84 22.78
N GLU A 126 2.44 14.13 22.50
CA GLU A 126 1.12 14.68 22.20
C GLU A 126 0.46 13.98 21.00
N TYR A 127 1.23 13.74 19.91
CA TYR A 127 0.73 13.04 18.75
C TYR A 127 0.40 11.57 19.03
N CYS A 128 1.21 10.87 19.81
CA CYS A 128 0.92 9.50 20.23
C CYS A 128 -0.36 9.42 21.08
N GLU A 129 -0.55 10.35 22.00
CA GLU A 129 -1.77 10.40 22.84
C GLU A 129 -3.02 10.73 22.01
N LYS A 130 -2.94 11.71 21.13
CA LYS A 130 -4.04 12.12 20.24
C LYS A 130 -4.44 11.03 19.26
N HIS A 131 -3.47 10.28 18.77
CA HIS A 131 -3.67 9.22 17.79
C HIS A 131 -3.50 7.82 18.38
N ALA A 132 -3.85 7.62 19.65
CA ALA A 132 -3.80 6.31 20.29
C ALA A 132 -4.55 5.24 19.48
N GLY A 133 -3.97 4.05 19.34
CA GLY A 133 -4.50 2.98 18.49
C GLY A 133 -3.81 1.64 18.72
N GLU A 134 -3.78 0.79 17.70
CA GLU A 134 -3.28 -0.59 17.82
C GLU A 134 -2.00 -0.85 17.01
N THR A 135 -1.56 0.10 16.18
CA THR A 135 -0.35 -0.08 15.36
C THR A 135 0.90 0.12 16.21
N PRO A 136 1.77 -0.88 16.38
CA PRO A 136 3.01 -0.75 17.12
C PRO A 136 3.89 0.37 16.59
N LEU A 137 4.40 1.22 17.48
CA LEU A 137 5.33 2.30 17.17
C LEU A 137 6.68 2.03 17.82
N HIS A 138 7.72 1.95 16.99
CA HIS A 138 9.08 1.80 17.43
C HIS A 138 9.87 3.09 17.14
N LEU A 139 10.69 3.51 18.11
CA LEU A 139 11.63 4.61 17.96
C LEU A 139 13.03 4.01 17.88
N ARG A 140 13.67 4.10 16.72
CA ARG A 140 15.05 3.66 16.52
C ARG A 140 15.96 4.87 16.57
N VAL A 141 16.52 5.11 17.75
CA VAL A 141 17.52 6.18 17.97
C VAL A 141 18.88 5.68 17.58
N PHE A 142 19.62 6.45 16.78
CA PHE A 142 20.94 6.06 16.33
C PHE A 142 21.94 7.22 16.49
N ASP A 143 23.20 6.84 16.80
CA ASP A 143 24.35 7.70 16.88
C ASP A 143 25.35 7.25 15.81
N ASP A 144 25.44 8.00 14.71
CA ASP A 144 26.28 7.63 13.58
C ASP A 144 27.78 7.71 13.92
N ILE A 145 28.16 8.56 14.87
CA ILE A 145 29.56 8.72 15.29
C ILE A 145 30.01 7.51 16.11
N LYS A 146 29.18 7.08 17.06
CA LYS A 146 29.50 5.96 17.96
C LYS A 146 29.02 4.61 17.45
N GLN A 147 28.30 4.59 16.31
CA GLN A 147 27.70 3.38 15.72
C GLN A 147 26.78 2.63 16.70
N ASN A 148 26.10 3.37 17.57
CA ASN A 148 25.15 2.81 18.53
C ASN A 148 23.73 2.97 18.04
N VAL A 149 22.91 1.95 18.27
CA VAL A 149 21.47 1.97 17.95
C VAL A 149 20.69 1.46 19.15
N ILE A 150 19.66 2.20 19.54
CA ILE A 150 18.72 1.81 20.58
C ILE A 150 17.32 1.81 19.96
N THR A 151 16.57 0.73 20.17
CA THR A 151 15.16 0.67 19.79
C THR A 151 14.30 0.75 21.05
N LEU A 152 13.43 1.74 21.09
CA LEU A 152 12.43 1.94 22.13
C LEU A 152 11.06 1.57 21.59
N ILE A 153 10.20 1.04 22.44
CA ILE A 153 8.80 0.77 22.13
C ILE A 153 7.98 1.92 22.70
N ALA A 154 7.33 2.65 21.82
CA ALA A 154 6.41 3.71 22.20
C ALA A 154 4.97 3.18 22.35
N PRO A 155 4.03 3.94 22.95
CA PRO A 155 2.63 3.58 22.92
C PRO A 155 2.13 3.35 21.50
N PRO A 156 1.29 2.33 21.27
CA PRO A 156 0.78 2.05 19.91
C PRO A 156 -0.14 3.17 19.43
N VAL A 157 -0.11 3.44 18.13
CA VAL A 157 -0.81 4.55 17.51
C VAL A 157 -1.81 4.06 16.46
N ARG A 158 -2.76 4.93 16.12
CA ARG A 158 -3.60 4.78 14.94
C ARG A 158 -2.94 5.53 13.78
N MET A 159 -2.59 4.81 12.73
CA MET A 159 -2.04 5.39 11.52
C MET A 159 -3.18 6.00 10.68
N ASP A 160 -3.72 7.12 11.12
CA ASP A 160 -4.67 7.91 10.36
C ASP A 160 -3.96 8.94 9.46
N LYS A 161 -4.75 9.67 8.67
CA LYS A 161 -4.24 10.64 7.71
C LYS A 161 -3.44 11.76 8.37
N ASP A 162 -3.87 12.22 9.54
CA ASP A 162 -3.23 13.35 10.24
C ASP A 162 -1.87 12.92 10.82
N PHE A 163 -1.81 11.74 11.45
CA PHE A 163 -0.56 11.17 11.94
C PHE A 163 0.44 10.90 10.80
N TYR A 164 -0.05 10.32 9.68
CA TYR A 164 0.80 10.10 8.51
C TYR A 164 1.32 11.40 7.91
N HIS A 165 0.47 12.43 7.83
CA HIS A 165 0.87 13.75 7.34
C HIS A 165 1.96 14.36 8.24
N TRP A 166 1.79 14.28 9.55
CA TRP A 166 2.81 14.75 10.49
C TRP A 166 4.14 14.03 10.31
N LEU A 167 4.16 12.70 10.18
CA LEU A 167 5.39 11.94 9.88
C LEU A 167 6.08 12.45 8.61
N LYS A 168 5.31 12.76 7.57
CA LYS A 168 5.86 13.28 6.31
C LYS A 168 6.41 14.70 6.44
N VAL A 169 5.80 15.55 7.24
CA VAL A 169 6.32 16.89 7.54
C VAL A 169 7.69 16.79 8.21
N GLN A 170 7.80 15.97 9.27
CA GLN A 170 9.05 15.78 9.99
C GLN A 170 10.15 15.18 9.09
N GLU A 171 9.81 14.27 8.19
CA GLU A 171 10.74 13.71 7.20
C GLU A 171 11.21 14.77 6.20
N ASN A 172 10.33 15.63 5.71
CA ASN A 172 10.67 16.72 4.80
C ASN A 172 11.53 17.81 5.47
N GLU A 173 11.38 17.99 6.77
CA GLU A 173 12.22 18.90 7.58
C GLU A 173 13.53 18.25 8.07
N GLU A 174 13.80 17.01 7.62
CA GLU A 174 14.99 16.22 7.96
C GLU A 174 15.17 15.98 9.48
N ILE A 175 14.10 16.03 10.25
CA ILE A 175 14.11 15.78 11.69
C ILE A 175 14.33 14.29 11.97
N PHE A 176 13.56 13.43 11.27
CA PHE A 176 13.71 11.98 11.29
C PHE A 176 13.18 11.36 9.98
N THR A 177 13.48 10.09 9.76
CA THR A 177 12.83 9.30 8.71
C THR A 177 11.90 8.25 9.33
N HIS A 178 10.98 7.69 8.53
CA HIS A 178 10.14 6.62 9.03
C HIS A 178 9.97 5.49 8.01
N THR A 179 9.68 4.29 8.53
CA THR A 179 9.30 3.13 7.72
C THR A 179 7.98 2.56 8.24
N VAL A 180 7.13 2.14 7.30
CA VAL A 180 5.85 1.50 7.58
C VAL A 180 5.90 0.09 7.03
N GLN A 181 5.73 -0.92 7.88
CA GLN A 181 5.57 -2.31 7.47
C GLN A 181 4.08 -2.57 7.23
N GLN A 182 3.76 -3.23 6.13
CA GLN A 182 2.42 -3.65 5.71
C GLN A 182 2.25 -5.17 5.79
#